data_02e26ebc1c8e865ab3622eea3396bedf
#
_entry.id   02e26ebc1c8e865ab3622eea3396bedf
#
_cell.length_a   1.000
_cell.length_b   1.000
_cell.length_c   1.000
_cell.angle_alpha   90.00
_cell.angle_beta   90.00
_cell.angle_gamma   90.00
#
_symmetry.space_group_name_H-M   'P 1'
#
loop_
_entity.id
_entity.type
_entity.pdbx_description
1 polymer ?
#
loop_
_entity_poly.entity_id
_entity_poly.type
_entity_poly.pdbx_seq_one_letter_code
_entity_poly.pdbx_strand_id
1 'polypeptide(L)'
;LDMRMNLSGGTSAKDVINTYTKEHLSDIFYQYGELTNARKIASKIVESREENPIETTLELVDLLRPIVPVKIQQKVLAQIFQALRIEVNQELEALKSLLEQSAEVLKHNGRLCVISYHSLEDRLVKRFIQHGCFENEPVRDDFGRSYKPLKKVGNMTLPMEIEIKNNKRA
;
A
#
# COMPACT_ATOMS: atom_id res chain seq x y z
N LEU A 1 6.75 -14.18 10.28
CA LEU A 1 5.72 -13.58 9.42
C LEU A 1 4.80 -12.65 10.25
N ASP A 2 5.37 -11.61 10.87
CA ASP A 2 4.62 -10.66 11.71
C ASP A 2 4.22 -9.40 10.92
N MET A 3 5.16 -8.57 10.54
CA MET A 3 5.04 -7.32 9.78
C MET A 3 4.30 -6.16 10.51
N ARG A 4 3.90 -6.32 11.76
CA ARG A 4 3.28 -5.24 12.54
C ARG A 4 4.32 -4.19 12.92
N MET A 5 4.01 -2.91 12.73
CA MET A 5 4.80 -1.79 13.27
C MET A 5 4.54 -1.59 14.77
N ASN A 6 3.30 -1.86 15.22
CA ASN A 6 2.96 -1.87 16.64
C ASN A 6 2.78 -3.31 17.13
N LEU A 7 3.73 -3.79 17.92
CA LEU A 7 3.73 -5.17 18.43
C LEU A 7 2.74 -5.40 19.58
N SER A 8 2.18 -4.36 20.18
CA SER A 8 1.26 -4.49 21.32
C SER A 8 -0.18 -4.84 20.94
N GLY A 9 -0.49 -4.97 19.65
CA GLY A 9 -1.85 -5.33 19.19
C GLY A 9 -1.95 -5.46 17.68
N GLY A 10 -3.17 -5.79 17.22
CA GLY A 10 -3.49 -5.90 15.80
C GLY A 10 -3.19 -7.28 15.18
N THR A 11 -3.66 -7.46 13.98
CA THR A 11 -3.52 -8.70 13.18
C THR A 11 -2.15 -8.75 12.55
N SER A 12 -1.41 -9.85 12.70
CA SER A 12 -0.13 -10.06 12.04
C SER A 12 -0.28 -10.55 10.60
N ALA A 13 0.78 -10.47 9.80
CA ALA A 13 0.77 -11.05 8.45
C ALA A 13 0.55 -12.58 8.46
N LYS A 14 1.00 -13.27 9.52
CA LYS A 14 0.69 -14.67 9.76
C LYS A 14 -0.81 -14.89 9.91
N ASP A 15 -1.48 -14.06 10.71
CA ASP A 15 -2.93 -14.16 10.91
C ASP A 15 -3.68 -13.89 9.59
N VAL A 16 -3.31 -12.85 8.86
CA VAL A 16 -3.87 -12.54 7.53
C VAL A 16 -3.78 -13.76 6.60
N ILE A 17 -2.60 -14.36 6.47
CA ILE A 17 -2.35 -15.51 5.58
C ILE A 17 -3.18 -16.73 6.02
N ASN A 18 -3.29 -16.99 7.33
CA ASN A 18 -3.91 -18.21 7.83
C ASN A 18 -5.42 -18.09 8.07
N THR A 19 -5.96 -16.87 8.20
CA THR A 19 -7.38 -16.72 8.58
C THR A 19 -8.27 -16.05 7.53
N TYR A 20 -7.69 -15.19 6.66
CA TYR A 20 -8.50 -14.50 5.65
C TYR A 20 -9.07 -15.46 4.61
N THR A 21 -10.26 -15.14 4.09
CA THR A 21 -10.86 -15.89 2.98
C THR A 21 -10.02 -15.78 1.72
N LYS A 22 -10.20 -16.69 0.79
CA LYS A 22 -9.52 -16.68 -0.52
C LYS A 22 -9.82 -15.38 -1.28
N GLU A 23 -11.06 -14.94 -1.24
CA GLU A 23 -11.53 -13.70 -1.87
C GLU A 23 -10.80 -12.50 -1.27
N HIS A 24 -10.77 -12.40 0.05
CA HIS A 24 -10.12 -11.29 0.74
C HIS A 24 -8.60 -11.27 0.49
N LEU A 25 -7.92 -12.43 0.53
CA LEU A 25 -6.51 -12.52 0.13
C LEU A 25 -6.29 -12.08 -1.32
N SER A 26 -7.16 -12.50 -2.23
CA SER A 26 -7.09 -12.07 -3.62
C SER A 26 -7.25 -10.56 -3.76
N ASP A 27 -8.18 -9.95 -3.03
CA ASP A 27 -8.43 -8.52 -3.09
C ASP A 27 -7.24 -7.70 -2.59
N ILE A 28 -6.64 -8.06 -1.44
CA ILE A 28 -5.45 -7.35 -0.96
C ILE A 28 -4.25 -7.51 -1.89
N PHE A 29 -4.03 -8.70 -2.46
CA PHE A 29 -2.95 -8.90 -3.43
C PHE A 29 -3.19 -8.16 -4.74
N TYR A 30 -4.42 -8.03 -5.17
CA TYR A 30 -4.77 -7.24 -6.36
C TYR A 30 -4.66 -5.74 -6.08
N GLN A 31 -5.27 -5.25 -5.00
CA GLN A 31 -5.36 -3.82 -4.71
C GLN A 31 -4.04 -3.24 -4.19
N TYR A 32 -3.38 -3.92 -3.26
CA TYR A 32 -2.18 -3.43 -2.59
C TYR A 32 -0.88 -3.98 -3.19
N GLY A 33 -0.94 -5.17 -3.79
CA GLY A 33 0.19 -5.75 -4.49
C GLY A 33 0.23 -5.44 -5.99
N GLU A 34 -0.84 -4.89 -6.55
CA GLU A 34 -1.01 -4.68 -8.00
C GLU A 34 -0.72 -5.95 -8.83
N LEU A 35 -1.10 -7.13 -8.28
CA LEU A 35 -0.83 -8.44 -8.85
C LEU A 35 -1.99 -8.90 -9.74
N THR A 36 -1.72 -9.13 -11.01
CA THR A 36 -2.72 -9.64 -11.97
C THR A 36 -3.09 -11.11 -11.73
N ASN A 37 -2.19 -11.88 -11.09
CA ASN A 37 -2.38 -13.28 -10.73
C ASN A 37 -2.79 -13.49 -9.26
N ALA A 38 -3.34 -12.46 -8.59
CA ALA A 38 -3.73 -12.47 -7.20
C ALA A 38 -4.60 -13.67 -6.80
N ARG A 39 -5.61 -14.03 -7.62
CA ARG A 39 -6.49 -15.19 -7.38
C ARG A 39 -5.73 -16.52 -7.32
N LYS A 40 -4.75 -16.71 -8.18
CA LYS A 40 -3.93 -17.93 -8.21
C LYS A 40 -3.06 -18.02 -6.96
N ILE A 41 -2.47 -16.91 -6.54
CA ILE A 41 -1.67 -16.81 -5.33
C ILE A 41 -2.53 -17.10 -4.10
N ALA A 42 -3.69 -16.45 -3.98
CA ALA A 42 -4.62 -16.66 -2.87
C ALA A 42 -5.10 -18.12 -2.79
N SER A 43 -5.45 -18.74 -3.93
CA SER A 43 -5.83 -20.16 -3.97
C SER A 43 -4.73 -21.07 -3.41
N LYS A 44 -3.48 -20.84 -3.86
CA LYS A 44 -2.35 -21.66 -3.42
C LYS A 44 -2.07 -21.55 -1.93
N ILE A 45 -2.21 -20.34 -1.38
CA ILE A 45 -2.08 -20.10 0.07
C ILE A 45 -3.16 -20.85 0.85
N VAL A 46 -4.42 -20.69 0.44
CA VAL A 46 -5.56 -21.35 1.12
C VAL A 46 -5.44 -22.87 1.08
N GLU A 47 -5.14 -23.46 -0.09
CA GLU A 47 -4.90 -24.90 -0.23
C GLU A 47 -3.79 -25.40 0.71
N SER A 48 -2.67 -24.69 0.78
CA SER A 48 -1.54 -25.13 1.60
C SER A 48 -1.81 -25.02 3.11
N ARG A 49 -2.48 -23.96 3.56
CA ARG A 49 -2.75 -23.78 4.98
C ARG A 49 -3.79 -24.75 5.56
N GLU A 50 -4.63 -25.39 4.70
CA GLU A 50 -5.54 -26.46 5.10
C GLU A 50 -4.77 -27.70 5.58
N GLU A 51 -3.58 -27.94 5.05
CA GLU A 51 -2.72 -29.03 5.48
C GLU A 51 -1.84 -28.61 6.68
N ASN A 52 -1.16 -27.48 6.55
CA ASN A 52 -0.28 -26.93 7.59
C ASN A 52 -0.31 -25.40 7.59
N PRO A 53 -0.50 -24.74 8.76
CA PRO A 53 -0.42 -23.30 8.87
C PRO A 53 0.93 -22.76 8.39
N ILE A 54 0.91 -21.62 7.71
CA ILE A 54 2.12 -20.94 7.21
C ILE A 54 2.63 -20.00 8.33
N GLU A 55 3.76 -20.36 8.93
CA GLU A 55 4.30 -19.70 10.13
C GLU A 55 5.38 -18.66 9.80
N THR A 56 6.19 -18.95 8.79
CA THR A 56 7.40 -18.17 8.50
C THR A 56 7.35 -17.51 7.13
N THR A 57 8.15 -16.47 6.97
CA THR A 57 8.36 -15.82 5.68
C THR A 57 8.93 -16.77 4.63
N LEU A 58 9.81 -17.68 5.07
CA LEU A 58 10.46 -18.64 4.18
C LEU A 58 9.47 -19.67 3.63
N GLU A 59 8.61 -20.21 4.48
CA GLU A 59 7.53 -21.13 4.06
C GLU A 59 6.61 -20.49 3.01
N LEU A 60 6.20 -19.22 3.22
CA LEU A 60 5.41 -18.51 2.24
C LEU A 60 6.15 -18.32 0.91
N VAL A 61 7.44 -17.97 0.96
CA VAL A 61 8.27 -17.82 -0.23
C VAL A 61 8.40 -19.15 -0.99
N ASP A 62 8.71 -20.25 -0.29
CA ASP A 62 8.91 -21.57 -0.89
C ASP A 62 7.61 -22.12 -1.49
N LEU A 63 6.47 -21.86 -0.85
CA LEU A 63 5.16 -22.18 -1.38
C LEU A 63 4.86 -21.46 -2.72
N LEU A 64 5.26 -20.20 -2.84
CA LEU A 64 4.89 -19.36 -3.97
C LEU A 64 5.91 -19.41 -5.12
N ARG A 65 7.15 -19.78 -4.86
CA ARG A 65 8.21 -19.91 -5.89
C ARG A 65 7.79 -20.74 -7.10
N PRO A 66 7.18 -21.94 -6.96
CA PRO A 66 6.84 -22.77 -8.11
C PRO A 66 5.77 -22.17 -9.03
N ILE A 67 4.93 -21.28 -8.53
CA ILE A 67 3.80 -20.71 -9.27
C ILE A 67 4.11 -19.35 -9.90
N VAL A 68 5.29 -18.78 -9.59
CA VAL A 68 5.75 -17.49 -10.10
C VAL A 68 6.94 -17.68 -11.05
N PRO A 69 6.87 -17.12 -12.27
CA PRO A 69 7.98 -17.22 -13.22
C PRO A 69 9.29 -16.67 -12.64
N VAL A 70 10.39 -17.40 -12.82
CA VAL A 70 11.72 -17.09 -12.24
C VAL A 70 12.16 -15.66 -12.56
N LYS A 71 11.93 -15.19 -13.79
CA LYS A 71 12.32 -13.84 -14.25
C LYS A 71 11.72 -12.67 -13.43
N ILE A 72 10.53 -12.88 -12.88
CA ILE A 72 9.79 -11.83 -12.13
C ILE A 72 9.56 -12.20 -10.66
N GLN A 73 10.14 -13.30 -10.21
CA GLN A 73 9.88 -13.88 -8.89
C GLN A 73 10.17 -12.90 -7.75
N GLN A 74 11.32 -12.22 -7.78
CA GLN A 74 11.67 -11.24 -6.76
C GLN A 74 10.67 -10.07 -6.72
N LYS A 75 10.26 -9.58 -7.90
CA LYS A 75 9.27 -8.51 -8.00
C LYS A 75 7.93 -8.93 -7.41
N VAL A 76 7.43 -10.10 -7.82
CA VAL A 76 6.12 -10.59 -7.35
C VAL A 76 6.14 -10.87 -5.84
N LEU A 77 7.20 -11.47 -5.32
CA LEU A 77 7.34 -11.67 -3.87
C LEU A 77 7.37 -10.34 -3.12
N ALA A 78 8.11 -9.35 -3.60
CA ALA A 78 8.12 -8.02 -3.00
C ALA A 78 6.72 -7.37 -2.99
N GLN A 79 5.95 -7.52 -4.07
CA GLN A 79 4.57 -7.04 -4.15
C GLN A 79 3.63 -7.77 -3.18
N ILE A 80 3.80 -9.09 -2.99
CA ILE A 80 3.03 -9.86 -2.00
C ILE A 80 3.32 -9.35 -0.59
N PHE A 81 4.60 -9.18 -0.23
CA PHE A 81 4.96 -8.66 1.09
C PHE A 81 4.55 -7.19 1.28
N GLN A 82 4.60 -6.38 0.23
CA GLN A 82 4.03 -5.03 0.28
C GLN A 82 2.53 -5.07 0.58
N ALA A 83 1.77 -5.92 -0.09
CA ALA A 83 0.33 -6.05 0.14
C ALA A 83 0.01 -6.46 1.58
N LEU A 84 0.71 -7.45 2.11
CA LEU A 84 0.56 -7.89 3.51
C LEU A 84 0.92 -6.77 4.50
N ARG A 85 2.00 -6.03 4.26
CA ARG A 85 2.43 -4.94 5.12
C ARG A 85 1.41 -3.80 5.16
N ILE A 86 0.90 -3.42 3.99
CA ILE A 86 -0.15 -2.38 3.87
C ILE A 86 -1.39 -2.81 4.64
N GLU A 87 -1.85 -4.06 4.47
CA GLU A 87 -3.03 -4.59 5.17
C GLU A 87 -2.83 -4.62 6.68
N VAL A 88 -1.73 -5.20 7.15
CA VAL A 88 -1.42 -5.36 8.58
C VAL A 88 -1.33 -4.02 9.31
N ASN A 89 -0.75 -3.01 8.66
CA ASN A 89 -0.50 -1.71 9.28
C ASN A 89 -1.52 -0.63 8.87
N GLN A 90 -2.51 -0.97 8.04
CA GLN A 90 -3.51 -0.02 7.53
C GLN A 90 -2.86 1.25 6.94
N GLU A 91 -1.74 1.09 6.21
CA GLU A 91 -0.87 2.18 5.78
C GLU A 91 -1.60 3.23 4.94
N LEU A 92 -2.48 2.79 4.03
CA LEU A 92 -3.23 3.70 3.16
C LEU A 92 -4.30 4.49 3.93
N GLU A 93 -4.95 3.89 4.92
CA GLU A 93 -5.92 4.58 5.77
C GLU A 93 -5.22 5.60 6.69
N ALA A 94 -4.06 5.24 7.23
CA ALA A 94 -3.23 6.17 7.98
C ALA A 94 -2.79 7.38 7.12
N LEU A 95 -2.42 7.14 5.86
CA LEU A 95 -2.06 8.20 4.92
C LEU A 95 -3.26 9.11 4.59
N LYS A 96 -4.45 8.55 4.35
CA LYS A 96 -5.66 9.34 4.14
C LYS A 96 -5.95 10.23 5.33
N SER A 97 -5.95 9.66 6.52
CA SER A 97 -6.17 10.40 7.78
C SER A 97 -5.13 11.52 7.97
N LEU A 98 -3.84 11.26 7.67
CA LEU A 98 -2.80 12.28 7.70
C LEU A 98 -3.09 13.44 6.74
N LEU A 99 -3.49 13.13 5.51
CA LEU A 99 -3.76 14.15 4.48
C LEU A 99 -4.96 15.02 4.86
N GLU A 100 -6.04 14.44 5.37
CA GLU A 100 -7.23 15.16 5.85
C GLU A 100 -6.89 16.06 7.03
N GLN A 101 -6.27 15.51 8.08
CA GLN A 101 -5.89 16.28 9.27
C GLN A 101 -4.86 17.36 8.95
N SER A 102 -3.94 17.11 8.01
CA SER A 102 -2.96 18.12 7.62
C SER A 102 -3.61 19.37 7.02
N ALA A 103 -4.73 19.20 6.32
CA ALA A 103 -5.48 20.32 5.76
C ALA A 103 -6.12 21.21 6.84
N GLU A 104 -6.46 20.63 7.98
CA GLU A 104 -7.07 21.35 9.11
C GLU A 104 -6.05 22.10 9.97
N VAL A 105 -4.85 21.52 10.16
CA VAL A 105 -3.84 22.06 11.07
C VAL A 105 -2.87 23.03 10.39
N LEU A 106 -2.76 22.99 9.05
CA LEU A 106 -1.88 23.88 8.32
C LEU A 106 -2.41 25.34 8.34
N LYS A 107 -1.57 26.25 8.81
CA LYS A 107 -1.85 27.70 8.70
C LYS A 107 -1.82 28.15 7.25
N HIS A 108 -2.44 29.30 6.98
CA HIS A 108 -2.37 29.94 5.66
C HIS A 108 -0.90 30.08 5.20
N ASN A 109 -0.62 29.65 3.96
CA ASN A 109 0.74 29.51 3.40
C ASN A 109 1.63 28.44 4.05
N GLY A 110 1.10 27.60 4.95
CA GLY A 110 1.78 26.39 5.41
C GLY A 110 2.06 25.41 4.25
N ARG A 111 3.07 24.58 4.39
CA ARG A 111 3.46 23.59 3.37
C ARG A 111 3.47 22.20 3.96
N LEU A 112 2.88 21.25 3.22
CA LEU A 112 3.00 19.81 3.45
C LEU A 112 3.95 19.23 2.42
N CYS A 113 4.96 18.48 2.86
CA CYS A 113 5.83 17.69 2.01
C CYS A 113 5.57 16.21 2.29
N VAL A 114 5.29 15.43 1.26
CA VAL A 114 5.07 13.99 1.34
C VAL A 114 6.07 13.27 0.47
N ILE A 115 6.72 12.24 1.03
CA ILE A 115 7.61 11.33 0.30
C ILE A 115 6.86 10.01 0.17
N SER A 116 6.64 9.56 -1.07
CA SER A 116 5.98 8.30 -1.37
C SER A 116 6.98 7.27 -1.85
N TYR A 117 6.88 6.04 -1.36
CA TYR A 117 7.78 4.93 -1.72
C TYR A 117 7.18 3.99 -2.77
N HIS A 118 5.86 4.05 -2.99
CA HIS A 118 5.18 3.22 -4.00
C HIS A 118 3.99 3.95 -4.64
N SER A 119 3.54 3.38 -5.77
CA SER A 119 2.50 3.95 -6.64
C SER A 119 1.17 4.24 -5.93
N LEU A 120 0.78 3.42 -4.95
CA LEU A 120 -0.50 3.58 -4.25
C LEU A 120 -0.51 4.83 -3.38
N GLU A 121 0.57 5.07 -2.61
CA GLU A 121 0.72 6.30 -1.82
C GLU A 121 0.73 7.54 -2.72
N ASP A 122 1.55 7.54 -3.77
CA ASP A 122 1.65 8.65 -4.72
C ASP A 122 0.29 8.96 -5.35
N ARG A 123 -0.49 7.94 -5.70
CA ARG A 123 -1.82 8.07 -6.27
C ARG A 123 -2.80 8.71 -5.29
N LEU A 124 -2.79 8.31 -4.02
CA LEU A 124 -3.63 8.90 -2.97
C LEU A 124 -3.30 10.38 -2.75
N VAL A 125 -2.01 10.70 -2.60
CA VAL A 125 -1.53 12.08 -2.40
C VAL A 125 -1.94 12.96 -3.58
N LYS A 126 -1.71 12.50 -4.81
CA LYS A 126 -2.09 13.23 -6.02
C LYS A 126 -3.59 13.47 -6.12
N ARG A 127 -4.41 12.43 -5.84
CA ARG A 127 -5.87 12.56 -5.85
C ARG A 127 -6.34 13.58 -4.83
N PHE A 128 -5.88 13.50 -3.60
CA PHE A 128 -6.25 14.43 -2.56
C PHE A 128 -5.91 15.89 -2.93
N ILE A 129 -4.71 16.13 -3.46
CA ILE A 129 -4.32 17.47 -3.92
C ILE A 129 -5.17 17.95 -5.11
N GLN A 130 -5.53 17.06 -6.03
CA GLN A 130 -6.27 17.41 -7.24
C GLN A 130 -7.78 17.58 -7.00
N HIS A 131 -8.35 16.73 -6.16
CA HIS A 131 -9.80 16.60 -6.01
C HIS A 131 -10.32 16.97 -4.61
N GLY A 132 -9.45 17.04 -3.61
CA GLY A 132 -9.84 17.25 -2.21
C GLY A 132 -10.45 16.01 -1.53
N CYS A 133 -10.45 14.86 -2.23
CA CYS A 133 -10.97 13.58 -1.76
C CYS A 133 -10.14 12.41 -2.32
N PHE A 134 -10.40 11.19 -1.86
CA PHE A 134 -9.71 9.98 -2.32
C PHE A 134 -10.51 9.21 -3.38
N GLU A 135 -11.76 9.55 -3.57
CA GLU A 135 -12.65 8.99 -4.57
C GLU A 135 -12.43 9.61 -5.95
N ASN A 136 -13.01 9.01 -6.98
CA ASN A 136 -12.78 9.45 -8.36
C ASN A 136 -13.48 10.77 -8.70
N GLU A 137 -14.53 11.12 -7.95
CA GLU A 137 -15.30 12.36 -8.19
C GLU A 137 -15.07 13.36 -7.05
N PRO A 138 -14.69 14.60 -7.38
CA PRO A 138 -14.52 15.64 -6.37
C PRO A 138 -15.87 16.00 -5.74
N VAL A 139 -15.88 16.17 -4.43
CA VAL A 139 -17.03 16.76 -3.73
C VAL A 139 -17.20 18.19 -4.24
N ARG A 140 -18.40 18.51 -4.74
CA ARG A 140 -18.73 19.84 -5.26
C ARG A 140 -19.72 20.51 -4.33
N ASP A 141 -19.58 21.83 -4.18
CA ASP A 141 -20.58 22.66 -3.52
C ASP A 141 -21.81 22.86 -4.43
N ASP A 142 -22.84 23.53 -3.88
CA ASP A 142 -24.10 23.83 -4.61
C ASP A 142 -23.86 24.71 -5.86
N PHE A 143 -22.70 25.31 -6.00
CA PHE A 143 -22.26 26.10 -7.16
C PHE A 143 -21.36 25.33 -8.13
N GLY A 144 -21.17 24.02 -7.92
CA GLY A 144 -20.34 23.16 -8.75
C GLY A 144 -18.83 23.33 -8.55
N ARG A 145 -18.37 24.05 -7.51
CA ARG A 145 -16.95 24.26 -7.20
C ARG A 145 -16.42 23.09 -6.39
N SER A 146 -15.29 22.51 -6.80
CA SER A 146 -14.64 21.44 -6.02
C SER A 146 -13.90 22.04 -4.82
N TYR A 147 -14.14 21.48 -3.64
CA TYR A 147 -13.34 21.76 -2.44
C TYR A 147 -11.95 21.17 -2.59
N LYS A 148 -10.93 22.01 -2.49
CA LYS A 148 -9.52 21.59 -2.57
C LYS A 148 -8.78 22.18 -1.37
N PRO A 149 -8.61 21.40 -0.30
CA PRO A 149 -8.00 21.88 0.93
C PRO A 149 -6.52 22.25 0.77
N LEU A 150 -5.82 21.58 -0.15
CA LEU A 150 -4.41 21.82 -0.44
C LEU A 150 -4.21 22.21 -1.90
N LYS A 151 -3.24 23.10 -2.16
CA LYS A 151 -2.84 23.50 -3.50
C LYS A 151 -1.44 22.99 -3.80
N LYS A 152 -1.26 22.32 -4.94
CA LYS A 152 0.06 21.91 -5.41
C LYS A 152 0.97 23.12 -5.60
N VAL A 153 2.18 23.05 -5.03
CA VAL A 153 3.23 24.06 -5.18
C VAL A 153 4.40 23.44 -5.95
N GLY A 154 4.63 23.90 -7.16
CA GLY A 154 5.70 23.40 -8.03
C GLY A 154 5.43 22.02 -8.62
N ASN A 155 6.46 21.41 -9.17
CA ASN A 155 6.46 20.05 -9.68
C ASN A 155 6.97 19.05 -8.64
N MET A 156 6.77 17.76 -8.89
CA MET A 156 7.38 16.70 -8.10
C MET A 156 8.90 16.86 -8.17
N THR A 157 9.55 16.89 -7.02
CA THR A 157 11.01 16.91 -6.93
C THR A 157 11.51 15.48 -7.05
N LEU A 158 12.38 15.23 -8.01
CA LEU A 158 13.10 13.96 -8.13
C LEU A 158 14.32 13.98 -7.21
N PRO A 159 14.78 12.82 -6.73
CA PRO A 159 15.99 12.74 -5.93
C PRO A 159 17.21 13.20 -6.74
N MET A 160 18.13 13.89 -6.09
CA MET A 160 19.39 14.29 -6.70
C MET A 160 20.32 13.10 -6.93
N GLU A 161 21.26 13.20 -7.86
CA GLU A 161 22.23 12.12 -8.14
C GLU A 161 23.02 11.68 -6.90
N ILE A 162 23.34 12.61 -5.99
CA ILE A 162 24.00 12.32 -4.72
C ILE A 162 23.10 11.47 -3.80
N GLU A 163 21.80 11.75 -3.76
CA GLU A 163 20.83 10.98 -2.97
C GLU A 163 20.68 9.58 -3.53
N ILE A 164 20.64 9.44 -4.86
CA ILE A 164 20.58 8.13 -5.55
C ILE A 164 21.85 7.31 -5.28
N LYS A 165 23.03 7.94 -5.25
CA LYS A 165 24.30 7.26 -4.93
C LYS A 165 24.33 6.75 -3.50
N ASN A 166 23.78 7.52 -2.56
CA ASN A 166 23.77 7.18 -1.13
C ASN A 166 22.62 6.25 -0.75
N ASN A 167 21.53 6.27 -1.52
CA ASN A 167 20.36 5.43 -1.31
C ASN A 167 19.80 4.96 -2.66
N LYS A 168 20.11 3.72 -3.03
CA LYS A 168 19.65 3.11 -4.30
C LYS A 168 18.13 2.98 -4.41
N ARG A 169 17.37 3.31 -3.37
CA ARG A 169 15.90 3.30 -3.32
C ARG A 169 15.30 4.70 -3.31
N ALA A 170 16.13 5.74 -3.37
CA ALA A 170 15.67 7.13 -3.47
C ALA A 170 15.07 7.44 -4.84
#